data_7b24d64a30b673b304628a2343b4d64f
#
_entry.id   7b24d64a30b673b304628a2343b4d64f
#
_cell.length_a   1.000
_cell.length_b   1.000
_cell.length_c   1.000
_cell.angle_alpha   90.00
_cell.angle_beta   90.00
_cell.angle_gamma   90.00
#
_symmetry.space_group_name_H-M   'P 1'
#
loop_
_entity.id
_entity.type
_entity.pdbx_description
1 polymer ?
#
loop_
_entity_poly.entity_id
_entity_poly.type
_entity_poly.pdbx_seq_one_letter_code
_entity_poly.pdbx_strand_id
1 'polypeptide(L)'
;MRQVVSVRLRPLAVVAIAVCLAAWGRPSRIEPRSLPGWQSYDRYCIACHGAAGDGLGPAAPFTWGRPRSLSAGEYRWRSTPIGNPPTDDDLRATLRHGAGGTSMPGFAGALTEAEIDELIAIIKAFSPASFAAPGTAIAIGTPPAPDPERGAVAWTRLGCASCHGATGAGDGPSAKAMARAPYDLRAFVIRRPRATDDRDTRRAAIAMSIATGLTGTAMPGYADSVPKAELWALADHVLSLAPRVGRTDRSQLDPEEIAADRTAKITVGTWPGQGDDDEAAIFGSAVAPQGPPPAGLAPAQASLSARQCARCHAKQHREWESSLHARAASPGLIAQIDHALPATEAESCQRCHNPLAEQRTDRQLRHEGISCAGCHVRAWTRHGPPDVAPSLLSLPGYPLTTLAIYERGDFCMGCHQLPPRSAVNGKPLLNTYKEWLEGPYMRRGVQCQHCHMPNREHTFLGVHDPGTFRQGYTLTAEAHRRDGKVSVVAEMINVGAGHFLPTTPTPAAWLRLELVDGRGAVIEGATASLRIGRDIYFDGSWHERADTRIPPGERAVMARAWSGGRVASATGVRVTVEVHPDDYYEGLYQTRMRGKLAAEARALYKTALARARSTHYISEQRIVEIR
;
A
#
# COMPACT_ATOMS: atom_id res chain seq x y z
N MET A 1 -73.47 6.84 -46.49
CA MET A 1 -72.44 7.79 -46.93
C MET A 1 -72.07 8.69 -45.75
N ARG A 2 -70.97 8.43 -45.09
CA ARG A 2 -70.37 9.31 -44.06
C ARG A 2 -68.96 9.66 -44.56
N GLN A 3 -68.73 10.91 -44.88
CA GLN A 3 -67.42 11.44 -45.25
C GLN A 3 -66.55 11.55 -44.05
N VAL A 4 -65.33 10.93 -44.13
CA VAL A 4 -64.29 11.10 -43.19
C VAL A 4 -63.37 12.23 -43.70
N VAL A 5 -63.31 13.33 -42.95
CA VAL A 5 -62.37 14.42 -43.20
C VAL A 5 -61.05 14.12 -42.52
N SER A 6 -60.00 13.84 -43.29
CA SER A 6 -58.64 13.65 -42.78
C SER A 6 -57.96 15.03 -42.71
N VAL A 7 -57.62 15.45 -41.46
CA VAL A 7 -56.76 16.62 -41.20
C VAL A 7 -55.34 16.18 -41.29
N ARG A 8 -54.61 16.58 -42.32
CA ARG A 8 -53.13 16.41 -42.40
C ARG A 8 -52.46 17.53 -41.60
N LEU A 9 -51.97 17.24 -40.42
CA LEU A 9 -51.04 18.10 -39.65
C LEU A 9 -49.66 18.08 -40.33
N ARG A 10 -49.11 19.24 -40.63
CA ARG A 10 -47.82 19.44 -41.28
C ARG A 10 -46.68 19.15 -40.30
N PRO A 11 -45.62 18.43 -40.72
CA PRO A 11 -44.52 17.99 -39.83
C PRO A 11 -43.47 19.08 -39.53
N LEU A 12 -43.69 20.34 -39.84
CA LEU A 12 -42.70 21.41 -39.70
C LEU A 12 -42.58 22.02 -38.28
N ALA A 13 -43.60 21.85 -37.43
CA ALA A 13 -43.56 22.42 -36.07
C ALA A 13 -42.82 21.56 -35.05
N VAL A 14 -42.68 20.24 -35.26
CA VAL A 14 -42.03 19.31 -34.34
C VAL A 14 -40.50 19.37 -34.45
N VAL A 15 -39.97 19.70 -35.64
CA VAL A 15 -38.52 19.81 -35.88
C VAL A 15 -37.94 21.09 -35.23
N ALA A 16 -38.70 22.18 -35.16
CA ALA A 16 -38.23 23.42 -34.56
C ALA A 16 -38.11 23.35 -33.03
N ILE A 17 -38.99 22.59 -32.35
CA ILE A 17 -38.92 22.39 -30.88
C ILE A 17 -37.79 21.43 -30.52
N ALA A 18 -37.50 20.40 -31.31
CA ALA A 18 -36.38 19.48 -31.07
C ALA A 18 -35.01 20.17 -31.28
N VAL A 19 -34.90 21.13 -32.21
CA VAL A 19 -33.65 21.88 -32.45
C VAL A 19 -33.42 22.94 -31.37
N CYS A 20 -34.49 23.57 -30.82
CA CYS A 20 -34.33 24.52 -29.71
C CYS A 20 -33.97 23.85 -28.37
N LEU A 21 -34.37 22.60 -28.14
CA LEU A 21 -33.95 21.84 -26.93
C LEU A 21 -32.52 21.27 -27.03
N ALA A 22 -32.01 21.11 -28.25
CA ALA A 22 -30.60 20.69 -28.46
C ALA A 22 -29.60 21.85 -28.36
N ALA A 23 -30.06 23.11 -28.38
CA ALA A 23 -29.22 24.31 -28.28
C ALA A 23 -29.02 24.83 -26.83
N TRP A 24 -29.68 24.23 -25.85
CA TRP A 24 -29.28 24.42 -24.45
C TRP A 24 -28.03 23.56 -24.20
N GLY A 25 -26.88 24.18 -24.48
CA GLY A 25 -25.58 23.56 -24.29
C GLY A 25 -25.52 22.94 -22.91
N ARG A 26 -25.31 21.63 -22.86
CA ARG A 26 -24.83 20.99 -21.62
C ARG A 26 -23.64 21.82 -21.14
N PRO A 27 -23.61 22.29 -19.88
CA PRO A 27 -22.44 22.99 -19.40
C PRO A 27 -21.24 22.13 -19.74
N SER A 28 -20.24 22.70 -20.40
CA SER A 28 -19.03 22.00 -20.81
C SER A 28 -18.45 21.39 -19.52
N ARG A 29 -18.50 20.07 -19.43
CA ARG A 29 -17.98 19.34 -18.27
C ARG A 29 -16.49 19.62 -18.24
N ILE A 30 -16.02 20.34 -17.22
CA ILE A 30 -14.60 20.55 -17.03
C ILE A 30 -13.99 19.17 -16.81
N GLU A 31 -13.07 18.79 -17.69
CA GLU A 31 -12.36 17.52 -17.59
C GLU A 31 -11.35 17.64 -16.43
N PRO A 32 -11.42 16.84 -15.37
CA PRO A 32 -10.49 16.93 -14.23
C PRO A 32 -9.02 16.94 -14.63
N ARG A 33 -8.66 16.17 -15.67
CA ARG A 33 -7.28 16.09 -16.20
C ARG A 33 -6.75 17.42 -16.78
N SER A 34 -7.61 18.34 -17.12
CA SER A 34 -7.21 19.65 -17.67
C SER A 34 -6.92 20.71 -16.60
N LEU A 35 -7.19 20.39 -15.33
CA LEU A 35 -7.01 21.34 -14.23
C LEU A 35 -5.55 21.32 -13.69
N PRO A 36 -5.04 22.44 -13.19
CA PRO A 36 -3.66 22.55 -12.67
C PRO A 36 -3.30 21.48 -11.64
N GLY A 37 -4.19 21.15 -10.73
CA GLY A 37 -3.96 20.16 -9.66
C GLY A 37 -3.88 18.71 -10.13
N TRP A 38 -4.04 18.41 -11.44
CA TRP A 38 -4.03 17.04 -11.93
C TRP A 38 -2.72 16.32 -11.64
N GLN A 39 -1.58 16.99 -11.74
CA GLN A 39 -0.28 16.37 -11.44
C GLN A 39 -0.19 15.89 -9.99
N SER A 40 -0.70 16.67 -9.03
CA SER A 40 -0.77 16.28 -7.61
C SER A 40 -1.79 15.16 -7.39
N TYR A 41 -2.93 15.18 -8.09
CA TYR A 41 -3.91 14.09 -8.05
C TYR A 41 -3.33 12.78 -8.58
N ASP A 42 -2.67 12.82 -9.74
CA ASP A 42 -2.02 11.66 -10.33
C ASP A 42 -0.95 11.06 -9.39
N ARG A 43 -0.15 11.90 -8.77
CA ARG A 43 0.91 11.45 -7.87
C ARG A 43 0.42 10.86 -6.55
N TYR A 44 -0.60 11.46 -5.92
CA TYR A 44 -0.99 11.12 -4.54
C TYR A 44 -2.33 10.42 -4.41
N CYS A 45 -3.23 10.55 -5.37
CA CYS A 45 -4.63 10.19 -5.20
C CYS A 45 -5.07 9.05 -6.13
N ILE A 46 -4.58 9.01 -7.37
CA ILE A 46 -5.06 8.12 -8.43
C ILE A 46 -4.91 6.64 -8.06
N ALA A 47 -3.83 6.27 -7.37
CA ALA A 47 -3.58 4.89 -6.97
C ALA A 47 -4.73 4.30 -6.11
N CYS A 48 -5.43 5.13 -5.34
CA CYS A 48 -6.58 4.72 -4.53
C CYS A 48 -7.90 5.12 -5.15
N HIS A 49 -8.02 6.38 -5.64
CA HIS A 49 -9.28 6.94 -6.11
C HIS A 49 -9.57 6.72 -7.60
N GLY A 50 -8.60 6.21 -8.37
CA GLY A 50 -8.73 5.96 -9.82
C GLY A 50 -8.65 7.23 -10.67
N ALA A 51 -8.35 7.09 -11.96
CA ALA A 51 -8.28 8.19 -12.91
C ALA A 51 -9.66 8.82 -13.19
N ALA A 52 -10.72 8.03 -13.06
CA ALA A 52 -12.11 8.47 -13.15
C ALA A 52 -12.69 9.00 -11.83
N GLY A 53 -11.93 8.99 -10.75
CA GLY A 53 -12.39 9.36 -9.42
C GLY A 53 -13.46 8.43 -8.84
N ASP A 54 -13.53 7.19 -9.31
CA ASP A 54 -14.57 6.20 -8.98
C ASP A 54 -14.27 5.39 -7.69
N GLY A 55 -13.07 5.56 -7.11
CA GLY A 55 -12.62 4.82 -5.95
C GLY A 55 -12.11 3.41 -6.28
N LEU A 56 -11.83 3.13 -7.55
CA LEU A 56 -11.38 1.83 -8.06
C LEU A 56 -9.92 1.85 -8.52
N GLY A 57 -9.10 2.75 -8.00
CA GLY A 57 -7.67 2.76 -8.30
C GLY A 57 -6.98 1.44 -7.94
N PRO A 58 -5.80 1.18 -8.51
CA PRO A 58 -5.09 -0.10 -8.38
C PRO A 58 -4.77 -0.49 -6.93
N ALA A 59 -4.61 0.48 -6.04
CA ALA A 59 -4.40 0.24 -4.60
C ALA A 59 -5.69 -0.03 -3.81
N ALA A 60 -6.87 0.27 -4.35
CA ALA A 60 -8.14 0.17 -3.64
C ALA A 60 -8.39 -1.20 -2.97
N PRO A 61 -8.04 -2.36 -3.59
CA PRO A 61 -8.19 -3.68 -2.97
C PRO A 61 -7.34 -3.89 -1.71
N PHE A 62 -6.30 -3.10 -1.51
CA PHE A 62 -5.34 -3.23 -0.41
C PHE A 62 -5.56 -2.20 0.69
N THR A 63 -6.48 -1.23 0.47
CA THR A 63 -6.73 -0.16 1.42
C THR A 63 -7.58 -0.63 2.59
N TRP A 64 -7.28 -0.10 3.76
CA TRP A 64 -8.15 -0.17 4.92
C TRP A 64 -9.22 0.93 4.81
N GLY A 65 -10.48 0.52 4.68
CA GLY A 65 -11.57 1.41 4.29
C GLY A 65 -11.52 1.73 2.79
N ARG A 66 -12.55 1.28 2.06
CA ARG A 66 -12.64 1.47 0.61
C ARG A 66 -12.53 2.95 0.23
N PRO A 67 -11.69 3.33 -0.76
CA PRO A 67 -11.62 4.70 -1.25
C PRO A 67 -13.00 5.18 -1.72
N ARG A 68 -13.30 6.44 -1.47
CA ARG A 68 -14.57 7.03 -1.90
C ARG A 68 -14.57 7.24 -3.41
N SER A 69 -15.71 6.97 -4.01
CA SER A 69 -15.99 7.45 -5.37
C SER A 69 -16.23 8.96 -5.31
N LEU A 70 -15.30 9.72 -5.86
CA LEU A 70 -15.44 11.17 -6.02
C LEU A 70 -16.46 11.50 -7.12
N SER A 71 -16.54 10.64 -8.15
CA SER A 71 -17.50 10.80 -9.25
C SER A 71 -18.94 10.53 -8.84
N ALA A 72 -19.19 9.74 -7.79
CA ALA A 72 -20.53 9.55 -7.23
C ALA A 72 -21.01 10.77 -6.42
N GLY A 73 -20.11 11.67 -6.02
CA GLY A 73 -20.45 12.87 -5.24
C GLY A 73 -20.93 12.60 -3.82
N GLU A 74 -20.63 11.42 -3.29
CA GLU A 74 -21.03 10.99 -1.94
C GLU A 74 -19.88 11.17 -0.95
N TYR A 75 -19.94 12.23 -0.14
CA TYR A 75 -18.90 12.54 0.83
C TYR A 75 -19.38 12.30 2.27
N ARG A 76 -18.64 11.51 3.02
CA ARG A 76 -19.00 11.14 4.39
C ARG A 76 -18.68 12.24 5.40
N TRP A 77 -17.49 12.84 5.26
CA TRP A 77 -16.99 13.86 6.19
C TRP A 77 -17.36 15.23 5.67
N ARG A 78 -18.38 15.82 6.24
CA ARG A 78 -18.91 17.13 5.91
C ARG A 78 -19.49 17.81 7.13
N SER A 79 -19.51 19.11 7.12
CA SER A 79 -20.20 19.95 8.11
C SER A 79 -21.63 20.31 7.70
N THR A 80 -22.03 19.97 6.49
CA THR A 80 -23.35 20.28 5.91
C THR A 80 -24.40 19.20 6.22
N PRO A 81 -25.70 19.44 6.09
CA PRO A 81 -26.74 18.44 6.22
C PRO A 81 -26.60 17.28 5.24
N ILE A 82 -27.23 16.14 5.54
CA ILE A 82 -27.33 14.98 4.64
C ILE A 82 -27.91 15.41 3.29
N GLY A 83 -27.32 14.91 2.20
CA GLY A 83 -27.73 15.28 0.83
C GLY A 83 -26.97 16.46 0.25
N ASN A 84 -26.31 17.28 1.08
CA ASN A 84 -25.51 18.40 0.62
C ASN A 84 -24.02 18.00 0.47
N PRO A 85 -23.26 18.64 -0.44
CA PRO A 85 -21.83 18.41 -0.57
C PRO A 85 -21.06 18.94 0.66
N PRO A 86 -19.83 18.49 0.89
CA PRO A 86 -18.94 19.10 1.87
C PRO A 86 -18.60 20.54 1.48
N THR A 87 -18.25 21.34 2.46
CA THR A 87 -17.61 22.65 2.20
C THR A 87 -16.16 22.46 1.74
N ASP A 88 -15.56 23.53 1.20
CA ASP A 88 -14.13 23.51 0.86
C ASP A 88 -13.26 23.26 2.09
N ASP A 89 -13.67 23.76 3.26
CA ASP A 89 -12.97 23.52 4.53
C ASP A 89 -13.07 22.06 4.98
N ASP A 90 -14.19 21.37 4.75
CA ASP A 90 -14.32 19.93 5.00
C ASP A 90 -13.37 19.12 4.10
N LEU A 91 -13.29 19.46 2.82
CA LEU A 91 -12.38 18.85 1.86
C LEU A 91 -10.93 19.12 2.25
N ARG A 92 -10.61 20.37 2.58
CA ARG A 92 -9.28 20.79 3.04
C ARG A 92 -8.87 20.04 4.30
N ALA A 93 -9.75 19.93 5.29
CA ALA A 93 -9.50 19.16 6.51
C ALA A 93 -9.23 17.68 6.20
N THR A 94 -9.98 17.10 5.25
CA THR A 94 -9.79 15.70 4.81
C THR A 94 -8.43 15.53 4.12
N LEU A 95 -8.05 16.42 3.23
CA LEU A 95 -6.75 16.37 2.55
C LEU A 95 -5.59 16.59 3.53
N ARG A 96 -5.70 17.56 4.44
CA ARG A 96 -4.63 17.83 5.41
C ARG A 96 -4.42 16.72 6.42
N HIS A 97 -5.50 16.15 6.96
CA HIS A 97 -5.43 15.31 8.16
C HIS A 97 -5.78 13.85 7.89
N GLY A 98 -6.27 13.55 6.68
CA GLY A 98 -6.71 12.21 6.31
C GLY A 98 -7.97 11.76 7.07
N ALA A 99 -8.29 10.48 6.96
CA ALA A 99 -9.37 9.84 7.68
C ALA A 99 -8.80 8.83 8.68
N GLY A 100 -8.91 9.10 9.97
CA GLY A 100 -8.35 8.27 11.04
C GLY A 100 -8.80 6.80 10.92
N GLY A 101 -7.87 5.86 11.15
CA GLY A 101 -8.15 4.43 11.06
C GLY A 101 -8.51 3.92 9.66
N THR A 102 -8.16 4.65 8.62
CA THR A 102 -8.27 4.22 7.21
C THR A 102 -6.94 4.42 6.50
N SER A 103 -6.82 3.87 5.28
CA SER A 103 -5.64 4.10 4.44
C SER A 103 -5.60 5.50 3.79
N MET A 104 -6.61 6.37 4.02
CA MET A 104 -6.57 7.75 3.54
C MET A 104 -5.63 8.58 4.43
N PRO A 105 -4.41 8.91 3.96
CA PRO A 105 -3.44 9.68 4.76
C PRO A 105 -3.79 11.16 4.78
N GLY A 106 -3.17 11.88 5.71
CA GLY A 106 -3.13 13.35 5.67
C GLY A 106 -1.91 13.84 4.91
N PHE A 107 -2.07 14.86 4.09
CA PHE A 107 -1.03 15.39 3.21
C PHE A 107 -0.44 16.75 3.65
N ALA A 108 -0.75 17.22 4.87
CA ALA A 108 -0.26 18.52 5.36
C ALA A 108 1.28 18.68 5.32
N GLY A 109 2.04 17.56 5.35
CA GLY A 109 3.49 17.57 5.26
C GLY A 109 4.06 17.33 3.85
N ALA A 110 3.19 17.07 2.86
CA ALA A 110 3.58 16.70 1.50
C ALA A 110 3.09 17.68 0.44
N LEU A 111 2.00 18.40 0.73
CA LEU A 111 1.34 19.36 -0.17
C LEU A 111 1.32 20.76 0.45
N THR A 112 1.50 21.76 -0.39
CA THR A 112 1.28 23.16 -0.05
C THR A 112 -0.23 23.46 -0.02
N GLU A 113 -0.62 24.59 0.59
CA GLU A 113 -2.02 25.02 0.59
C GLU A 113 -2.57 25.26 -0.82
N ALA A 114 -1.75 25.80 -1.71
CA ALA A 114 -2.14 26.01 -3.12
C ALA A 114 -2.44 24.68 -3.82
N GLU A 115 -1.61 23.66 -3.64
CA GLU A 115 -1.85 22.32 -4.20
C GLU A 115 -3.10 21.67 -3.59
N ILE A 116 -3.38 21.92 -2.29
CA ILE A 116 -4.62 21.45 -1.66
C ILE A 116 -5.84 22.14 -2.29
N ASP A 117 -5.78 23.44 -2.55
CA ASP A 117 -6.87 24.17 -3.20
C ASP A 117 -7.10 23.70 -4.65
N GLU A 118 -6.03 23.44 -5.39
CA GLU A 118 -6.10 22.83 -6.72
C GLU A 118 -6.73 21.42 -6.68
N LEU A 119 -6.38 20.59 -5.70
CA LEU A 119 -6.98 19.28 -5.51
C LEU A 119 -8.46 19.37 -5.14
N ILE A 120 -8.90 20.38 -4.37
CA ILE A 120 -10.31 20.62 -4.10
C ILE A 120 -11.07 20.91 -5.41
N ALA A 121 -10.47 21.68 -6.32
CA ALA A 121 -11.05 21.92 -7.64
C ALA A 121 -11.17 20.62 -8.47
N ILE A 122 -10.15 19.76 -8.44
CA ILE A 122 -10.17 18.42 -9.08
C ILE A 122 -11.31 17.57 -8.50
N ILE A 123 -11.42 17.48 -7.16
CA ILE A 123 -12.44 16.69 -6.47
C ILE A 123 -13.84 17.14 -6.89
N LYS A 124 -14.09 18.45 -6.95
CA LYS A 124 -15.36 19.01 -7.39
C LYS A 124 -15.66 18.74 -8.86
N ALA A 125 -14.62 18.74 -9.70
CA ALA A 125 -14.76 18.49 -11.14
C ALA A 125 -15.16 17.04 -11.47
N PHE A 126 -14.89 16.06 -10.59
CA PHE A 126 -15.40 14.69 -10.76
C PHE A 126 -16.92 14.59 -10.61
N SER A 127 -17.55 15.43 -9.80
CA SER A 127 -19.00 15.42 -9.57
C SER A 127 -19.59 16.85 -9.52
N PRO A 128 -19.50 17.63 -10.61
CA PRO A 128 -19.88 19.04 -10.59
C PRO A 128 -21.36 19.26 -10.23
N ALA A 129 -22.24 18.34 -10.57
CA ALA A 129 -23.66 18.42 -10.21
C ALA A 129 -23.86 18.38 -8.68
N SER A 130 -23.04 17.63 -7.94
CA SER A 130 -23.12 17.55 -6.47
C SER A 130 -22.75 18.87 -5.81
N PHE A 131 -21.84 19.64 -6.41
CA PHE A 131 -21.37 20.92 -5.91
C PHE A 131 -22.08 22.15 -6.51
N ALA A 132 -23.09 21.96 -7.36
CA ALA A 132 -23.85 23.06 -7.99
C ALA A 132 -24.62 23.89 -6.95
N ALA A 133 -25.03 23.27 -5.85
CA ALA A 133 -25.72 23.93 -4.73
C ALA A 133 -24.91 23.67 -3.44
N PRO A 134 -24.01 24.58 -3.04
CA PRO A 134 -23.25 24.42 -1.82
C PRO A 134 -24.16 24.42 -0.59
N GLY A 135 -23.91 23.49 0.33
CA GLY A 135 -24.65 23.44 1.60
C GLY A 135 -24.08 24.44 2.60
N THR A 136 -24.92 24.89 3.52
CA THR A 136 -24.48 25.68 4.68
C THR A 136 -24.00 24.78 5.79
N ALA A 137 -22.86 25.08 6.37
CA ALA A 137 -22.32 24.32 7.49
C ALA A 137 -23.25 24.40 8.73
N ILE A 138 -23.47 23.27 9.38
CA ILE A 138 -24.22 23.17 10.63
C ILE A 138 -23.38 23.76 11.77
N ALA A 139 -23.94 24.73 12.47
CA ALA A 139 -23.32 25.30 13.65
C ALA A 139 -23.72 24.51 14.90
N ILE A 140 -22.81 23.68 15.42
CA ILE A 140 -23.04 22.92 16.68
C ILE A 140 -22.85 23.76 17.96
N GLY A 141 -22.48 25.05 17.81
CA GLY A 141 -22.27 25.97 18.92
C GLY A 141 -20.97 25.75 19.70
N THR A 142 -20.76 26.56 20.72
CA THR A 142 -19.60 26.45 21.61
C THR A 142 -19.75 25.22 22.51
N PRO A 143 -18.69 24.43 22.74
CA PRO A 143 -18.74 23.26 23.59
C PRO A 143 -19.05 23.67 25.04
N PRO A 144 -20.12 23.10 25.66
CA PRO A 144 -20.37 23.28 27.10
C PRO A 144 -19.40 22.42 27.92
N ALA A 145 -19.47 22.55 29.25
CA ALA A 145 -18.77 21.63 30.13
C ALA A 145 -19.18 20.17 29.82
N PRO A 146 -18.23 19.21 29.91
CA PRO A 146 -18.52 17.79 29.63
C PRO A 146 -19.64 17.24 30.54
N ASP A 147 -20.60 16.52 29.93
CA ASP A 147 -21.74 15.91 30.63
C ASP A 147 -22.07 14.52 30.03
N PRO A 148 -21.25 13.49 30.31
CA PRO A 148 -21.48 12.14 29.80
C PRO A 148 -22.74 11.47 30.35
N GLU A 149 -23.23 11.87 31.56
CA GLU A 149 -24.45 11.32 32.17
C GLU A 149 -25.70 11.76 31.40
N ARG A 150 -25.80 13.06 31.08
CA ARG A 150 -26.84 13.56 30.19
C ARG A 150 -26.75 12.88 28.81
N GLY A 151 -25.53 12.67 28.32
CA GLY A 151 -25.28 11.94 27.07
C GLY A 151 -25.83 10.50 27.11
N ALA A 152 -25.65 9.77 28.19
CA ALA A 152 -26.19 8.43 28.38
C ALA A 152 -27.73 8.39 28.39
N VAL A 153 -28.37 9.39 29.00
CA VAL A 153 -29.83 9.55 28.97
C VAL A 153 -30.30 9.80 27.53
N ALA A 154 -29.65 10.71 26.82
CA ALA A 154 -29.96 11.01 25.42
C ALA A 154 -29.73 9.80 24.50
N TRP A 155 -28.64 9.05 24.71
CA TRP A 155 -28.32 7.80 23.99
C TRP A 155 -29.46 6.79 24.07
N THR A 156 -30.01 6.58 25.28
CA THR A 156 -31.13 5.67 25.50
C THR A 156 -32.40 6.20 24.86
N ARG A 157 -32.75 7.46 25.10
CA ARG A 157 -33.95 8.12 24.58
C ARG A 157 -34.03 8.15 23.07
N LEU A 158 -32.90 8.40 22.42
CA LEU A 158 -32.80 8.46 20.95
C LEU A 158 -32.60 7.09 20.28
N GLY A 159 -32.51 6.02 21.07
CA GLY A 159 -32.40 4.65 20.57
C GLY A 159 -31.05 4.33 19.90
N CYS A 160 -29.97 5.06 20.23
CA CYS A 160 -28.64 4.85 19.64
C CYS A 160 -28.15 3.42 19.84
N ALA A 161 -28.46 2.81 20.98
CA ALA A 161 -28.11 1.44 21.31
C ALA A 161 -28.72 0.39 20.35
N SER A 162 -29.81 0.71 19.64
CA SER A 162 -30.43 -0.22 18.68
C SER A 162 -29.44 -0.59 17.53
N CYS A 163 -28.54 0.32 17.17
CA CYS A 163 -27.53 0.12 16.17
C CYS A 163 -26.14 -0.10 16.78
N HIS A 164 -25.75 0.77 17.75
CA HIS A 164 -24.41 0.78 18.31
C HIS A 164 -24.19 -0.20 19.46
N GLY A 165 -25.26 -0.85 19.96
CA GLY A 165 -25.19 -1.72 21.14
C GLY A 165 -25.22 -0.93 22.46
N ALA A 166 -25.52 -1.61 23.55
CA ALA A 166 -25.60 -0.98 24.88
C ALA A 166 -24.26 -0.43 25.36
N THR A 167 -23.18 -1.04 24.97
CA THR A 167 -21.80 -0.67 25.34
C THR A 167 -21.05 0.08 24.24
N GLY A 168 -21.70 0.34 23.09
CA GLY A 168 -21.07 0.95 21.93
C GLY A 168 -20.21 0.00 21.09
N ALA A 169 -20.40 -1.33 21.24
CA ALA A 169 -19.62 -2.34 20.52
C ALA A 169 -19.99 -2.50 19.04
N GLY A 170 -21.03 -1.80 18.55
CA GLY A 170 -21.53 -1.96 17.18
C GLY A 170 -22.43 -3.18 16.97
N ASP A 171 -22.81 -3.85 18.06
CA ASP A 171 -23.53 -5.13 18.11
C ASP A 171 -25.04 -4.97 18.41
N GLY A 172 -25.59 -3.78 18.21
CA GLY A 172 -27.01 -3.53 18.43
C GLY A 172 -27.91 -4.43 17.58
N PRO A 173 -29.16 -4.70 18.02
CA PRO A 173 -30.06 -5.63 17.33
C PRO A 173 -30.31 -5.28 15.86
N SER A 174 -30.25 -4.00 15.48
CA SER A 174 -30.41 -3.55 14.10
C SER A 174 -29.12 -3.67 13.27
N ALA A 175 -27.96 -3.85 13.90
CA ALA A 175 -26.65 -3.87 13.21
C ALA A 175 -26.55 -4.98 12.15
N LYS A 176 -27.13 -6.16 12.46
CA LYS A 176 -27.09 -7.34 11.57
C LYS A 176 -27.86 -7.14 10.26
N ALA A 177 -28.84 -6.24 10.24
CA ALA A 177 -29.64 -5.93 9.05
C ALA A 177 -29.02 -4.83 8.19
N MET A 178 -27.94 -4.20 8.63
CA MET A 178 -27.30 -3.10 7.91
C MET A 178 -26.28 -3.62 6.89
N ALA A 179 -26.25 -2.99 5.72
CA ALA A 179 -25.21 -3.24 4.71
C ALA A 179 -23.80 -2.92 5.25
N ARG A 180 -23.71 -2.04 6.24
CA ARG A 180 -22.51 -1.73 7.02
C ARG A 180 -22.89 -1.61 8.47
N ALA A 181 -22.44 -2.54 9.29
CA ALA A 181 -22.60 -2.47 10.73
C ALA A 181 -21.92 -1.22 11.31
N PRO A 182 -22.42 -0.65 12.39
CA PRO A 182 -21.70 0.35 13.16
C PRO A 182 -20.38 -0.25 13.67
N TYR A 183 -19.29 0.52 13.59
CA TYR A 183 -18.04 0.04 14.16
C TYR A 183 -18.02 0.20 15.68
N ASP A 184 -17.13 -0.52 16.35
CA ASP A 184 -16.96 -0.48 17.80
C ASP A 184 -16.48 0.91 18.25
N LEU A 185 -17.33 1.66 18.92
CA LEU A 185 -17.03 3.00 19.45
C LEU A 185 -15.98 2.97 20.57
N ARG A 186 -15.75 1.80 21.17
CA ARG A 186 -14.75 1.59 22.23
C ARG A 186 -13.33 1.51 21.66
N ALA A 187 -13.21 1.21 20.36
CA ALA A 187 -11.91 1.04 19.69
C ALA A 187 -11.12 2.35 19.48
N PHE A 188 -11.61 3.49 19.95
CA PHE A 188 -10.95 4.80 20.00
C PHE A 188 -10.55 5.43 18.66
N VAL A 189 -10.94 4.88 17.52
CA VAL A 189 -10.57 5.40 16.21
C VAL A 189 -11.64 6.33 15.67
N ILE A 190 -11.51 7.63 15.93
CA ILE A 190 -12.39 8.62 15.32
C ILE A 190 -11.94 8.87 13.89
N ARG A 191 -12.76 8.49 12.91
CA ARG A 191 -12.44 8.55 11.48
C ARG A 191 -12.60 9.95 10.88
N ARG A 192 -13.38 10.84 11.50
CA ARG A 192 -13.54 12.22 11.01
C ARG A 192 -12.20 12.95 11.05
N PRO A 193 -11.82 13.64 9.94
CA PRO A 193 -10.60 14.42 9.86
C PRO A 193 -10.47 15.46 10.98
N ARG A 194 -9.30 15.59 11.57
CA ARG A 194 -9.00 16.52 12.66
C ARG A 194 -7.51 16.82 12.75
N ALA A 195 -7.18 18.04 13.16
CA ALA A 195 -5.79 18.50 13.21
C ALA A 195 -4.98 17.81 14.32
N THR A 196 -5.60 17.55 15.46
CA THR A 196 -4.98 16.92 16.63
C THR A 196 -5.85 15.78 17.15
N ASP A 197 -5.29 14.99 18.05
CA ASP A 197 -6.01 13.88 18.70
C ASP A 197 -6.27 14.16 20.18
N ASP A 198 -6.25 15.44 20.58
CA ASP A 198 -6.65 15.85 21.92
C ASP A 198 -8.15 15.63 22.17
N ARG A 199 -8.54 15.67 23.45
CA ARG A 199 -9.90 15.34 23.86
C ARG A 199 -10.95 16.28 23.24
N ASP A 200 -10.69 17.57 23.18
CA ASP A 200 -11.67 18.56 22.73
C ASP A 200 -11.88 18.46 21.21
N THR A 201 -10.81 18.27 20.45
CA THR A 201 -10.88 18.03 19.02
C THR A 201 -11.62 16.71 18.70
N ARG A 202 -11.39 15.65 19.46
CA ARG A 202 -12.15 14.40 19.32
C ARG A 202 -13.63 14.59 19.66
N ARG A 203 -13.92 15.31 20.73
CA ARG A 203 -15.28 15.64 21.16
C ARG A 203 -16.04 16.39 20.07
N ALA A 204 -15.44 17.41 19.48
CA ALA A 204 -16.01 18.18 18.38
C ALA A 204 -16.26 17.31 17.13
N ALA A 205 -15.32 16.45 16.77
CA ALA A 205 -15.46 15.53 15.65
C ALA A 205 -16.63 14.55 15.82
N ILE A 206 -16.85 14.03 17.03
CA ILE A 206 -17.99 13.17 17.34
C ILE A 206 -19.30 13.97 17.31
N ALA A 207 -19.38 15.11 17.98
CA ALA A 207 -20.56 15.97 17.99
C ALA A 207 -21.00 16.36 16.57
N MET A 208 -20.03 16.75 15.72
CA MET A 208 -20.29 17.05 14.31
C MET A 208 -20.76 15.80 13.53
N SER A 209 -20.22 14.62 13.81
CA SER A 209 -20.65 13.37 13.15
C SER A 209 -22.08 12.98 13.52
N ILE A 210 -22.48 13.21 14.77
CA ILE A 210 -23.86 13.02 15.24
C ILE A 210 -24.77 14.06 14.57
N ALA A 211 -24.36 15.33 14.56
CA ALA A 211 -25.15 16.39 13.96
C ALA A 211 -25.43 16.17 12.47
N THR A 212 -24.39 15.83 11.70
CA THR A 212 -24.48 15.70 10.23
C THR A 212 -24.95 14.34 9.76
N GLY A 213 -24.84 13.28 10.58
CA GLY A 213 -24.93 11.90 10.13
C GLY A 213 -23.77 11.52 9.20
N LEU A 214 -23.80 10.31 8.65
CA LEU A 214 -22.75 9.74 7.81
C LEU A 214 -23.31 9.26 6.47
N THR A 215 -23.09 10.02 5.41
CA THR A 215 -23.54 9.68 4.04
C THR A 215 -23.05 8.29 3.61
N GLY A 216 -23.91 7.51 2.97
CA GLY A 216 -23.62 6.13 2.56
C GLY A 216 -23.63 5.12 3.73
N THR A 217 -24.24 5.48 4.87
CA THR A 217 -24.52 4.60 6.01
C THR A 217 -25.94 4.84 6.52
N ALA A 218 -26.39 3.98 7.43
CA ALA A 218 -27.68 4.14 8.11
C ALA A 218 -27.66 5.19 9.23
N MET A 219 -26.52 5.83 9.55
CA MET A 219 -26.41 6.84 10.60
C MET A 219 -27.04 8.16 10.17
N PRO A 220 -28.20 8.55 10.72
CA PRO A 220 -28.88 9.80 10.37
C PRO A 220 -28.18 11.02 10.99
N GLY A 221 -28.51 12.22 10.50
CA GLY A 221 -28.13 13.48 11.15
C GLY A 221 -29.15 13.90 12.20
N TYR A 222 -28.68 14.45 13.30
CA TYR A 222 -29.51 14.86 14.44
C TYR A 222 -29.55 16.38 14.68
N ALA A 223 -28.96 17.19 13.79
CA ALA A 223 -28.85 18.65 13.99
C ALA A 223 -30.21 19.33 14.19
N ASP A 224 -31.24 18.88 13.46
CA ASP A 224 -32.57 19.49 13.48
C ASP A 224 -33.48 18.93 14.56
N SER A 225 -33.15 17.77 15.13
CA SER A 225 -34.02 17.03 16.09
C SER A 225 -33.48 17.00 17.52
N VAL A 226 -32.19 17.39 17.71
CA VAL A 226 -31.52 17.33 19.01
C VAL A 226 -30.92 18.69 19.37
N PRO A 227 -31.18 19.21 20.59
CA PRO A 227 -30.60 20.45 21.07
C PRO A 227 -29.04 20.39 21.02
N LYS A 228 -28.38 21.50 20.67
CA LYS A 228 -26.92 21.57 20.54
C LYS A 228 -26.17 21.06 21.79
N ALA A 229 -26.62 21.46 22.98
CA ALA A 229 -26.03 21.00 24.24
C ALA A 229 -26.10 19.47 24.41
N GLU A 230 -27.13 18.84 23.87
CA GLU A 230 -27.31 17.40 23.92
C GLU A 230 -26.46 16.65 22.87
N LEU A 231 -26.19 17.25 21.70
CA LEU A 231 -25.22 16.73 20.75
C LEU A 231 -23.81 16.64 21.38
N TRP A 232 -23.44 17.65 22.17
CA TRP A 232 -22.18 17.66 22.91
C TRP A 232 -22.18 16.62 24.04
N ALA A 233 -23.28 16.48 24.79
CA ALA A 233 -23.38 15.47 25.82
C ALA A 233 -23.31 14.03 25.25
N LEU A 234 -23.93 13.78 24.09
CA LEU A 234 -23.79 12.51 23.37
C LEU A 234 -22.34 12.24 22.97
N ALA A 235 -21.61 13.26 22.53
CA ALA A 235 -20.18 13.11 22.22
C ALA A 235 -19.36 12.79 23.48
N ASP A 236 -19.71 13.36 24.62
CA ASP A 236 -19.08 13.04 25.92
C ASP A 236 -19.36 11.60 26.34
N HIS A 237 -20.59 11.13 26.15
CA HIS A 237 -20.95 9.75 26.40
C HIS A 237 -20.16 8.79 25.51
N VAL A 238 -20.09 9.04 24.19
CA VAL A 238 -19.29 8.22 23.25
C VAL A 238 -17.82 8.18 23.66
N LEU A 239 -17.23 9.30 24.06
CA LEU A 239 -15.86 9.34 24.58
C LEU A 239 -15.68 8.55 25.88
N SER A 240 -16.72 8.44 26.70
CA SER A 240 -16.66 7.67 27.95
C SER A 240 -16.72 6.16 27.74
N LEU A 241 -17.26 5.70 26.61
CA LEU A 241 -17.32 4.27 26.24
C LEU A 241 -15.94 3.69 25.95
N ALA A 242 -14.99 4.53 25.53
CA ALA A 242 -13.68 4.08 25.17
C ALA A 242 -12.79 3.85 26.42
N PRO A 243 -12.07 2.73 26.51
CA PRO A 243 -11.12 2.52 27.59
C PRO A 243 -10.01 3.58 27.54
N ARG A 244 -9.54 4.04 28.71
CA ARG A 244 -8.45 5.02 28.84
C ARG A 244 -7.10 4.39 28.51
N VAL A 245 -6.90 3.93 27.29
CA VAL A 245 -5.64 3.34 26.86
C VAL A 245 -5.02 4.21 25.77
N GLY A 246 -3.91 4.81 26.10
CA GLY A 246 -3.11 5.57 25.15
C GLY A 246 -2.29 4.65 24.26
N ARG A 247 -2.93 4.05 23.26
CA ARG A 247 -2.27 3.56 22.04
C ARG A 247 -3.33 3.09 21.05
N THR A 248 -3.28 3.60 19.84
CA THR A 248 -3.94 3.01 18.67
C THR A 248 -3.17 1.75 18.28
N ASP A 249 -3.44 0.63 18.95
CA ASP A 249 -2.96 -0.66 18.51
C ASP A 249 -3.88 -1.14 17.38
N ARG A 250 -3.39 -1.08 16.15
CA ARG A 250 -4.07 -1.59 14.96
C ARG A 250 -4.32 -3.10 15.01
N SER A 251 -3.64 -3.84 15.91
CA SER A 251 -3.81 -5.28 16.09
C SER A 251 -5.16 -5.65 16.74
N GLN A 252 -5.88 -4.68 17.30
CA GLN A 252 -7.17 -4.88 17.95
C GLN A 252 -8.40 -4.54 17.09
N LEU A 253 -8.19 -4.21 15.82
CA LEU A 253 -9.29 -4.09 14.86
C LEU A 253 -9.81 -5.50 14.54
N ASP A 254 -11.13 -5.69 14.74
CA ASP A 254 -11.77 -6.98 14.59
C ASP A 254 -11.48 -7.61 13.21
N PRO A 255 -10.93 -8.84 13.16
CA PRO A 255 -10.72 -9.56 11.90
C PRO A 255 -12.00 -9.70 11.06
N GLU A 256 -13.18 -9.76 11.68
CA GLU A 256 -14.47 -9.80 10.97
C GLU A 256 -14.84 -8.46 10.34
N GLU A 257 -14.50 -7.34 10.97
CA GLU A 257 -14.68 -6.00 10.39
C GLU A 257 -13.74 -5.79 9.18
N ILE A 258 -12.52 -6.33 9.26
CA ILE A 258 -11.58 -6.43 8.14
C ILE A 258 -12.16 -7.29 7.02
N ALA A 259 -12.80 -8.41 7.35
CA ALA A 259 -13.41 -9.32 6.39
C ALA A 259 -14.69 -8.74 5.76
N ALA A 260 -15.55 -8.07 6.52
CA ALA A 260 -16.80 -7.50 6.03
C ALA A 260 -16.59 -6.31 5.07
N ASP A 261 -15.58 -5.46 5.31
CA ASP A 261 -15.20 -4.39 4.37
C ASP A 261 -14.51 -4.98 3.11
N ARG A 262 -13.93 -6.18 3.20
CA ARG A 262 -13.36 -6.95 2.08
C ARG A 262 -14.39 -7.72 1.26
N THR A 263 -15.50 -8.13 1.87
CA THR A 263 -16.57 -8.91 1.20
C THR A 263 -17.62 -8.04 0.51
N ALA A 264 -17.62 -6.72 0.69
CA ALA A 264 -18.40 -5.81 -0.15
C ALA A 264 -17.84 -5.87 -1.57
N LYS A 265 -18.24 -6.92 -2.30
CA LYS A 265 -18.09 -7.20 -3.75
C LYS A 265 -17.04 -6.33 -4.48
N ILE A 266 -15.78 -6.53 -4.17
CA ILE A 266 -14.78 -6.46 -5.22
C ILE A 266 -15.05 -7.74 -6.01
N THR A 267 -15.58 -7.61 -7.20
CA THR A 267 -15.72 -8.74 -8.11
C THR A 267 -14.31 -9.27 -8.28
N VAL A 268 -14.04 -10.43 -7.65
CA VAL A 268 -12.73 -11.09 -7.70
C VAL A 268 -12.52 -11.54 -9.14
N GLY A 269 -11.98 -10.67 -9.95
CA GLY A 269 -11.75 -10.89 -11.37
C GLY A 269 -10.76 -9.89 -11.94
N THR A 270 -10.64 -8.74 -11.32
CA THR A 270 -9.70 -7.72 -11.75
C THR A 270 -8.52 -7.65 -10.79
N TRP A 271 -7.42 -8.16 -11.22
CA TRP A 271 -6.11 -7.86 -10.66
C TRP A 271 -5.92 -6.33 -10.65
N PRO A 272 -5.25 -5.74 -9.62
CA PRO A 272 -4.89 -4.33 -9.67
C PRO A 272 -4.22 -4.02 -11.01
N GLY A 273 -4.76 -3.07 -11.77
CA GLY A 273 -4.33 -2.77 -13.15
C GLY A 273 -5.36 -3.13 -14.23
N GLN A 274 -6.53 -3.67 -13.89
CA GLN A 274 -7.67 -3.81 -14.80
C GLN A 274 -8.80 -2.81 -14.50
N GLY A 275 -8.47 -1.64 -13.96
CA GLY A 275 -9.41 -0.50 -13.90
C GLY A 275 -9.33 0.35 -15.16
N ASP A 276 -10.21 1.33 -15.26
CA ASP A 276 -10.23 2.33 -16.37
C ASP A 276 -9.02 3.30 -16.35
N ASP A 277 -8.00 3.04 -15.53
CA ASP A 277 -6.71 3.70 -15.57
C ASP A 277 -5.87 3.01 -16.66
N ASP A 278 -5.83 3.60 -17.85
CA ASP A 278 -5.11 3.08 -19.01
C ASP A 278 -3.63 2.80 -18.69
N GLU A 279 -3.01 3.61 -17.84
CA GLU A 279 -1.61 3.41 -17.44
C GLU A 279 -1.44 2.17 -16.56
N ALA A 280 -2.31 1.98 -15.56
CA ALA A 280 -2.27 0.80 -14.68
C ALA A 280 -2.67 -0.47 -15.44
N ALA A 281 -3.60 -0.38 -16.41
CA ALA A 281 -3.98 -1.49 -17.27
C ALA A 281 -2.81 -1.97 -18.14
N ILE A 282 -1.94 -1.05 -18.59
CA ILE A 282 -0.75 -1.39 -19.39
C ILE A 282 0.26 -2.22 -18.58
N PHE A 283 0.40 -1.95 -17.26
CA PHE A 283 1.49 -2.51 -16.44
C PHE A 283 1.03 -3.46 -15.33
N GLY A 284 -0.27 -3.61 -15.11
CA GLY A 284 -0.81 -4.35 -13.95
C GLY A 284 -0.92 -5.87 -14.08
N SER A 285 -0.57 -6.47 -15.23
CA SER A 285 -0.70 -7.92 -15.47
C SER A 285 0.50 -8.49 -16.22
N ALA A 286 0.48 -9.80 -16.45
CA ALA A 286 1.44 -10.43 -17.36
C ALA A 286 1.45 -9.69 -18.71
N VAL A 287 2.65 -9.38 -19.20
CA VAL A 287 2.79 -8.64 -20.45
C VAL A 287 2.30 -9.48 -21.61
N ALA A 288 1.30 -8.98 -22.33
CA ALA A 288 0.77 -9.62 -23.51
C ALA A 288 1.85 -9.77 -24.59
N PRO A 289 1.73 -10.76 -25.51
CA PRO A 289 2.64 -10.86 -26.64
C PRO A 289 2.71 -9.54 -27.43
N GLN A 290 3.91 -9.11 -27.76
CA GLN A 290 4.12 -7.85 -28.49
C GLN A 290 3.71 -7.96 -29.97
N GLY A 291 3.55 -9.19 -30.47
CA GLY A 291 3.30 -9.46 -31.88
C GLY A 291 4.56 -9.19 -32.75
N PRO A 292 4.42 -9.23 -34.08
CA PRO A 292 5.52 -8.93 -34.99
C PRO A 292 5.89 -7.44 -34.89
N PRO A 293 7.18 -7.09 -34.98
CA PRO A 293 7.61 -5.71 -34.98
C PRO A 293 7.05 -4.95 -36.19
N PRO A 294 6.61 -3.70 -36.03
CA PRO A 294 6.18 -2.86 -37.14
C PRO A 294 7.27 -2.71 -38.20
N ALA A 295 6.84 -2.64 -39.46
CA ALA A 295 7.75 -2.36 -40.56
C ALA A 295 8.45 -1.00 -40.36
N GLY A 296 9.73 -0.93 -40.71
CA GLY A 296 10.52 0.32 -40.64
C GLY A 296 11.28 0.52 -39.33
N LEU A 297 11.11 -0.33 -38.29
CA LEU A 297 11.99 -0.31 -37.14
C LEU A 297 13.40 -0.85 -37.52
N ALA A 298 14.44 -0.17 -37.04
CA ALA A 298 15.78 -0.71 -37.13
C ALA A 298 15.91 -2.04 -36.34
N PRO A 299 16.82 -2.96 -36.72
CA PRO A 299 16.92 -4.27 -36.05
C PRO A 299 17.10 -4.20 -34.54
N ALA A 300 17.80 -3.21 -34.02
CA ALA A 300 17.93 -3.00 -32.56
C ALA A 300 16.62 -2.54 -31.91
N GLN A 301 15.78 -1.82 -32.64
CA GLN A 301 14.50 -1.33 -32.20
C GLN A 301 13.40 -2.42 -32.31
N ALA A 302 13.55 -3.34 -33.25
CA ALA A 302 12.70 -4.49 -33.49
C ALA A 302 13.08 -5.70 -32.59
N SER A 303 13.72 -5.45 -31.45
CA SER A 303 14.17 -6.49 -30.50
C SER A 303 13.69 -6.20 -29.09
N LEU A 304 13.37 -7.26 -28.35
CA LEU A 304 12.99 -7.21 -26.93
C LEU A 304 14.19 -7.51 -26.00
N SER A 305 15.36 -7.84 -26.56
CA SER A 305 16.55 -8.17 -25.78
C SER A 305 17.19 -6.92 -25.15
N ALA A 306 17.52 -6.99 -23.89
CA ALA A 306 18.23 -5.97 -23.14
C ALA A 306 19.59 -5.59 -23.80
N ARG A 307 20.26 -6.56 -24.43
CA ARG A 307 21.50 -6.33 -25.19
C ARG A 307 21.33 -5.35 -26.33
N GLN A 308 20.18 -5.37 -27.01
CA GLN A 308 19.90 -4.43 -28.08
C GLN A 308 19.59 -3.04 -27.52
N CYS A 309 18.93 -2.96 -26.38
CA CYS A 309 18.71 -1.70 -25.67
C CYS A 309 20.04 -1.06 -25.24
N ALA A 310 21.04 -1.86 -24.86
CA ALA A 310 22.35 -1.40 -24.44
C ALA A 310 23.10 -0.57 -25.53
N ARG A 311 22.74 -0.73 -26.79
CA ARG A 311 23.37 0.02 -27.89
C ARG A 311 23.18 1.54 -27.79
N CYS A 312 22.06 1.95 -27.19
CA CYS A 312 21.71 3.35 -26.93
C CYS A 312 21.66 3.69 -25.43
N HIS A 313 21.32 2.72 -24.58
CA HIS A 313 21.13 2.88 -23.15
C HIS A 313 22.20 2.12 -22.33
N ALA A 314 23.47 2.28 -22.68
CA ALA A 314 24.59 1.52 -22.12
C ALA A 314 24.72 1.69 -20.57
N LYS A 315 24.42 2.89 -20.03
CA LYS A 315 24.45 3.14 -18.58
C LYS A 315 23.38 2.31 -17.89
N GLN A 316 22.12 2.46 -18.31
CA GLN A 316 20.97 1.76 -17.72
C GLN A 316 21.11 0.24 -17.84
N HIS A 317 21.68 -0.24 -18.95
CA HIS A 317 21.94 -1.67 -19.12
C HIS A 317 22.94 -2.19 -18.09
N ARG A 318 24.07 -1.52 -17.87
CA ARG A 318 25.05 -1.94 -16.84
C ARG A 318 24.48 -1.94 -15.43
N GLU A 319 23.69 -0.93 -15.11
CA GLU A 319 22.99 -0.85 -13.81
C GLU A 319 22.01 -2.01 -13.65
N TRP A 320 21.15 -2.24 -14.64
CA TRP A 320 20.20 -3.34 -14.65
C TRP A 320 20.89 -4.71 -14.60
N GLU A 321 21.94 -4.94 -15.37
CA GLU A 321 22.66 -6.22 -15.42
C GLU A 321 23.23 -6.61 -14.05
N SER A 322 23.60 -5.63 -13.23
CA SER A 322 24.03 -5.85 -11.84
C SER A 322 22.90 -6.20 -10.88
N SER A 323 21.66 -5.89 -11.23
CA SER A 323 20.48 -5.98 -10.36
C SER A 323 19.93 -7.39 -10.21
N LEU A 324 19.03 -7.57 -9.21
CA LEU A 324 18.25 -8.81 -9.07
C LEU A 324 17.19 -8.96 -10.16
N HIS A 325 16.72 -7.89 -10.77
CA HIS A 325 15.78 -7.95 -11.87
C HIS A 325 16.37 -8.68 -13.07
N ALA A 326 17.60 -8.38 -13.46
CA ALA A 326 18.29 -9.14 -14.51
C ALA A 326 18.48 -10.61 -14.16
N ARG A 327 18.52 -10.93 -12.88
CA ARG A 327 18.75 -12.28 -12.36
C ARG A 327 17.47 -12.96 -11.83
N ALA A 328 16.30 -12.38 -12.13
CA ALA A 328 15.02 -12.92 -11.66
C ALA A 328 14.74 -14.33 -12.19
N ALA A 329 15.23 -14.67 -13.39
CA ALA A 329 15.25 -16.03 -13.92
C ALA A 329 16.48 -16.82 -13.41
N SER A 330 16.62 -16.93 -12.09
CA SER A 330 17.75 -17.61 -11.45
C SER A 330 17.77 -19.12 -11.74
N PRO A 331 18.94 -19.80 -11.63
CA PRO A 331 19.01 -21.25 -11.76
C PRO A 331 18.03 -21.99 -10.86
N GLY A 332 17.80 -21.52 -9.63
CA GLY A 332 16.84 -22.12 -8.71
C GLY A 332 15.38 -21.97 -9.15
N LEU A 333 15.02 -20.85 -9.74
CA LEU A 333 13.69 -20.67 -10.31
C LEU A 333 13.49 -21.53 -11.57
N ILE A 334 14.48 -21.56 -12.47
CA ILE A 334 14.45 -22.41 -13.67
C ILE A 334 14.29 -23.88 -13.26
N ALA A 335 15.03 -24.35 -12.25
CA ALA A 335 14.88 -25.70 -11.73
C ALA A 335 13.46 -25.98 -11.20
N GLN A 336 12.82 -25.02 -10.54
CA GLN A 336 11.46 -25.16 -10.06
C GLN A 336 10.47 -25.20 -11.22
N ILE A 337 10.54 -24.27 -12.16
CA ILE A 337 9.63 -24.16 -13.30
C ILE A 337 9.72 -25.40 -14.19
N ASP A 338 10.91 -25.86 -14.52
CA ASP A 338 11.11 -26.90 -15.54
C ASP A 338 10.99 -28.32 -14.96
N HIS A 339 11.19 -28.51 -13.65
CA HIS A 339 11.31 -29.85 -13.08
C HIS A 339 10.47 -30.09 -11.81
N ALA A 340 9.84 -29.09 -11.23
CA ALA A 340 9.19 -29.25 -9.93
C ALA A 340 7.76 -28.72 -9.82
N LEU A 341 7.35 -27.78 -10.66
CA LEU A 341 6.04 -27.13 -10.58
C LEU A 341 5.09 -27.60 -11.68
N PRO A 342 3.78 -27.72 -11.41
CA PRO A 342 2.76 -27.80 -12.45
C PRO A 342 2.80 -26.57 -13.37
N ALA A 343 2.39 -26.72 -14.63
CA ALA A 343 2.44 -25.66 -15.64
C ALA A 343 1.72 -24.37 -15.19
N THR A 344 0.58 -24.48 -14.51
CA THR A 344 -0.19 -23.33 -14.01
C THR A 344 0.54 -22.55 -12.90
N GLU A 345 1.26 -23.26 -12.04
CA GLU A 345 2.07 -22.63 -11.00
C GLU A 345 3.34 -22.00 -11.60
N ALA A 346 3.97 -22.70 -12.55
CA ALA A 346 5.11 -22.19 -13.31
C ALA A 346 4.75 -20.86 -14.02
N GLU A 347 3.59 -20.82 -14.67
CA GLU A 347 3.09 -19.60 -15.30
C GLU A 347 2.88 -18.44 -14.28
N SER A 348 2.36 -18.77 -13.10
CA SER A 348 2.20 -17.78 -12.03
C SER A 348 3.54 -17.15 -11.59
N CYS A 349 4.59 -17.97 -11.47
CA CYS A 349 5.94 -17.47 -11.17
C CYS A 349 6.50 -16.58 -12.30
N GLN A 350 6.26 -17.00 -13.55
CA GLN A 350 6.76 -16.27 -14.72
C GLN A 350 6.15 -14.88 -14.89
N ARG A 351 4.95 -14.62 -14.36
CA ARG A 351 4.35 -13.28 -14.41
C ARG A 351 5.27 -12.19 -13.85
N CYS A 352 6.01 -12.50 -12.79
CA CYS A 352 6.92 -11.56 -12.15
C CYS A 352 8.38 -11.78 -12.59
N HIS A 353 8.81 -13.03 -12.74
CA HIS A 353 10.22 -13.35 -12.96
C HIS A 353 10.64 -13.38 -14.44
N ASN A 354 9.67 -13.59 -15.35
CA ASN A 354 9.84 -13.55 -16.82
C ASN A 354 8.56 -12.95 -17.44
N PRO A 355 8.32 -11.64 -17.28
CA PRO A 355 7.00 -11.05 -17.54
C PRO A 355 6.60 -11.04 -19.02
N LEU A 356 7.56 -11.02 -19.97
CA LEU A 356 7.25 -11.04 -21.40
C LEU A 356 6.74 -12.42 -21.83
N ALA A 357 5.68 -12.46 -22.62
CA ALA A 357 5.14 -13.71 -23.17
C ALA A 357 6.19 -14.43 -24.05
N GLU A 358 7.00 -13.69 -24.79
CA GLU A 358 8.06 -14.18 -25.67
C GLU A 358 9.16 -14.93 -24.90
N GLN A 359 9.36 -14.62 -23.61
CA GLN A 359 10.34 -15.34 -22.77
C GLN A 359 9.96 -16.81 -22.51
N ARG A 360 8.72 -17.20 -22.79
CA ARG A 360 8.27 -18.61 -22.66
C ARG A 360 8.80 -19.50 -23.77
N THR A 361 9.03 -18.94 -24.95
CA THR A 361 9.46 -19.66 -26.16
C THR A 361 10.89 -19.34 -26.57
N ASP A 362 11.37 -18.14 -26.29
CA ASP A 362 12.75 -17.69 -26.59
C ASP A 362 13.66 -17.94 -25.38
N ARG A 363 14.57 -18.93 -25.51
CA ARG A 363 15.53 -19.27 -24.45
C ARG A 363 16.48 -18.13 -24.11
N GLN A 364 16.85 -17.31 -25.07
CA GLN A 364 17.77 -16.21 -24.85
C GLN A 364 17.10 -15.10 -24.02
N LEU A 365 15.88 -14.71 -24.40
CA LEU A 365 15.09 -13.74 -23.64
C LEU A 365 14.72 -14.26 -22.24
N ARG A 366 14.48 -15.56 -22.09
CA ARG A 366 14.17 -16.18 -20.80
C ARG A 366 15.22 -15.94 -19.73
N HIS A 367 16.50 -15.95 -20.11
CA HIS A 367 17.60 -15.74 -19.17
C HIS A 367 17.80 -14.26 -18.77
N GLU A 368 17.12 -13.32 -19.42
CA GLU A 368 17.19 -11.90 -19.08
C GLU A 368 16.33 -11.50 -17.87
N GLY A 369 15.55 -12.44 -17.30
CA GLY A 369 14.69 -12.16 -16.12
C GLY A 369 13.68 -11.04 -16.41
N ILE A 370 13.61 -10.05 -15.51
CA ILE A 370 12.80 -8.84 -15.72
C ILE A 370 13.65 -7.88 -16.57
N SER A 371 13.50 -7.98 -17.89
CA SER A 371 14.30 -7.23 -18.86
C SER A 371 13.78 -5.80 -19.07
N CYS A 372 14.55 -4.99 -19.78
CA CYS A 372 14.14 -3.63 -20.17
C CYS A 372 12.76 -3.62 -20.84
N ALA A 373 12.53 -4.53 -21.78
CA ALA A 373 11.26 -4.62 -22.48
C ALA A 373 10.08 -5.02 -21.57
N GLY A 374 10.34 -5.80 -20.53
CA GLY A 374 9.32 -6.16 -19.51
C GLY A 374 8.70 -4.93 -18.85
N CYS A 375 9.50 -3.90 -18.63
CA CYS A 375 9.03 -2.63 -18.06
C CYS A 375 8.65 -1.60 -19.13
N HIS A 376 9.40 -1.50 -20.24
CA HIS A 376 9.35 -0.35 -21.13
C HIS A 376 8.66 -0.58 -22.49
N VAL A 377 8.24 -1.79 -22.84
CA VAL A 377 7.67 -2.06 -24.18
C VAL A 377 6.28 -2.67 -24.08
N ARG A 378 5.30 -2.05 -24.76
CA ARG A 378 3.95 -2.58 -24.98
C ARG A 378 3.54 -2.35 -26.42
N ALA A 379 3.19 -3.42 -27.14
CA ALA A 379 2.86 -3.39 -28.58
C ALA A 379 3.88 -2.58 -29.39
N TRP A 380 5.17 -2.77 -29.13
CA TRP A 380 6.31 -2.08 -29.72
C TRP A 380 6.40 -0.58 -29.43
N THR A 381 5.47 0.00 -28.71
CA THR A 381 5.59 1.36 -28.16
C THR A 381 6.49 1.32 -26.91
N ARG A 382 7.44 2.25 -26.83
CA ARG A 382 8.29 2.45 -25.67
C ARG A 382 7.62 3.42 -24.72
N HIS A 383 7.66 3.09 -23.45
CA HIS A 383 7.11 3.91 -22.40
C HIS A 383 8.22 4.31 -21.42
N GLY A 384 8.17 5.53 -20.94
CA GLY A 384 9.17 6.05 -20.00
C GLY A 384 8.56 7.06 -19.03
N PRO A 385 9.35 7.53 -18.04
CA PRO A 385 8.90 8.53 -17.09
C PRO A 385 8.61 9.87 -17.78
N PRO A 386 7.85 10.79 -17.14
CA PRO A 386 7.77 12.19 -17.55
C PRO A 386 9.14 12.85 -17.67
N ASP A 387 9.21 14.05 -18.25
CA ASP A 387 10.43 14.85 -18.42
C ASP A 387 11.47 14.26 -19.39
N VAL A 388 11.03 13.49 -20.36
CA VAL A 388 11.85 13.16 -21.52
C VAL A 388 11.93 14.39 -22.41
N ALA A 389 13.15 14.70 -22.88
CA ALA A 389 13.35 15.85 -23.76
C ALA A 389 12.43 15.77 -24.99
N PRO A 390 11.68 16.83 -25.35
CA PRO A 390 10.72 16.80 -26.46
C PRO A 390 11.32 16.31 -27.78
N SER A 391 12.60 16.56 -28.02
CA SER A 391 13.34 16.08 -29.19
C SER A 391 13.42 14.55 -29.29
N LEU A 392 13.32 13.83 -28.15
CA LEU A 392 13.33 12.37 -28.12
C LEU A 392 11.96 11.77 -28.40
N LEU A 393 10.87 12.50 -28.10
CA LEU A 393 9.50 12.05 -28.36
C LEU A 393 9.17 12.03 -29.87
N SER A 394 9.91 12.77 -30.69
CA SER A 394 9.69 12.91 -32.12
C SER A 394 10.69 12.16 -33.00
N LEU A 395 11.48 11.24 -32.43
CA LEU A 395 12.44 10.44 -33.22
C LEU A 395 11.69 9.55 -34.22
N PRO A 396 11.92 9.70 -35.54
CA PRO A 396 11.29 8.86 -36.54
C PRO A 396 11.57 7.37 -36.30
N GLY A 397 10.53 6.55 -36.36
CA GLY A 397 10.64 5.10 -36.19
C GLY A 397 10.95 4.62 -34.78
N TYR A 398 10.80 5.51 -33.76
CA TYR A 398 10.95 5.14 -32.35
C TYR A 398 9.72 5.62 -31.55
N PRO A 399 8.60 4.89 -31.59
CA PRO A 399 7.40 5.29 -30.86
C PRO A 399 7.69 5.31 -29.36
N LEU A 400 7.65 6.50 -28.78
CA LEU A 400 7.90 6.75 -27.35
C LEU A 400 6.73 7.53 -26.75
N THR A 401 6.26 7.07 -25.61
CA THR A 401 5.22 7.72 -24.81
C THR A 401 5.71 7.89 -23.38
N THR A 402 5.42 9.02 -22.75
CA THR A 402 5.74 9.26 -21.36
C THR A 402 4.52 8.99 -20.48
N LEU A 403 4.72 8.32 -19.34
CA LEU A 403 3.66 7.93 -18.43
C LEU A 403 4.10 8.21 -16.98
N ALA A 404 3.23 8.84 -16.21
CA ALA A 404 3.50 9.19 -14.81
C ALA A 404 3.66 7.97 -13.89
N ILE A 405 3.11 6.82 -14.27
CA ILE A 405 3.20 5.57 -13.49
C ILE A 405 4.64 5.14 -13.19
N TYR A 406 5.62 5.51 -14.04
CA TYR A 406 7.04 5.21 -13.80
C TYR A 406 7.62 5.89 -12.55
N GLU A 407 6.96 6.90 -12.03
CA GLU A 407 7.36 7.63 -10.83
C GLU A 407 6.47 7.32 -9.62
N ARG A 408 5.51 6.39 -9.77
CA ARG A 408 4.59 5.96 -8.72
C ARG A 408 4.93 4.57 -8.20
N GLY A 409 4.65 4.33 -6.91
CA GLY A 409 4.85 3.02 -6.28
C GLY A 409 3.95 1.91 -6.86
N ASP A 410 2.78 2.26 -7.42
CA ASP A 410 1.86 1.29 -8.02
C ASP A 410 2.41 0.62 -9.30
N PHE A 411 3.41 1.21 -9.96
CA PHE A 411 4.18 0.50 -10.99
C PHE A 411 4.84 -0.79 -10.45
N CYS A 412 5.39 -0.73 -9.24
CA CYS A 412 6.07 -1.87 -8.60
C CYS A 412 5.10 -2.90 -8.02
N MET A 413 3.86 -2.47 -7.75
CA MET A 413 2.83 -3.27 -7.09
C MET A 413 2.52 -4.57 -7.84
N GLY A 414 2.54 -4.55 -9.18
CA GLY A 414 2.22 -5.72 -10.01
C GLY A 414 3.02 -6.98 -9.67
N CYS A 415 4.26 -6.81 -9.20
CA CYS A 415 5.14 -7.91 -8.79
C CYS A 415 5.41 -7.93 -7.27
N HIS A 416 5.35 -6.78 -6.59
CA HIS A 416 5.70 -6.66 -5.17
C HIS A 416 4.47 -6.65 -4.22
N GLN A 417 3.29 -7.02 -4.73
CA GLN A 417 2.09 -7.23 -3.95
C GLN A 417 1.32 -8.44 -4.47
N LEU A 418 1.09 -9.42 -3.63
CA LEU A 418 0.17 -10.51 -3.95
C LEU A 418 -1.26 -10.18 -3.49
N PRO A 419 -2.27 -10.74 -4.18
CA PRO A 419 -3.66 -10.50 -3.81
C PRO A 419 -4.01 -11.10 -2.45
N PRO A 420 -5.06 -10.60 -1.77
CA PRO A 420 -5.49 -11.12 -0.47
C PRO A 420 -5.76 -12.63 -0.41
N ARG A 421 -6.20 -13.24 -1.52
CA ARG A 421 -6.38 -14.70 -1.61
C ARG A 421 -5.09 -15.51 -1.43
N SER A 422 -3.92 -14.89 -1.60
CA SER A 422 -2.60 -15.50 -1.36
C SER A 422 -2.11 -15.28 0.07
N ALA A 423 -3.00 -14.91 1.00
CA ALA A 423 -2.62 -14.63 2.37
C ALA A 423 -2.33 -15.92 3.14
N VAL A 424 -1.26 -15.86 3.93
CA VAL A 424 -0.88 -16.85 4.93
C VAL A 424 -0.95 -16.15 6.27
N ASN A 425 -1.74 -16.68 7.20
CA ASN A 425 -1.99 -16.04 8.49
C ASN A 425 -2.43 -14.56 8.35
N GLY A 426 -3.40 -14.32 7.44
CA GLY A 426 -3.98 -12.99 7.18
C GLY A 426 -3.11 -12.00 6.39
N LYS A 427 -1.88 -12.38 6.01
CA LYS A 427 -0.92 -11.53 5.29
C LYS A 427 -0.48 -12.19 3.98
N PRO A 428 -0.57 -11.52 2.82
CA PRO A 428 0.01 -12.02 1.58
C PRO A 428 1.49 -12.37 1.74
N LEU A 429 2.00 -13.35 0.99
CA LEU A 429 3.44 -13.69 1.02
C LEU A 429 4.30 -12.50 0.59
N LEU A 430 3.89 -11.78 -0.45
CA LEU A 430 4.46 -10.50 -0.83
C LEU A 430 3.45 -9.41 -0.52
N ASN A 431 3.79 -8.52 0.41
CA ASN A 431 2.90 -7.48 0.94
C ASN A 431 3.57 -6.09 0.96
N THR A 432 4.67 -5.94 0.24
CA THR A 432 5.55 -4.77 0.29
C THR A 432 4.82 -3.47 -0.05
N TYR A 433 3.98 -3.49 -1.11
CA TYR A 433 3.25 -2.29 -1.52
C TYR A 433 2.25 -1.84 -0.44
N LYS A 434 1.48 -2.76 0.15
CA LYS A 434 0.55 -2.45 1.23
C LYS A 434 1.27 -1.93 2.47
N GLU A 435 2.41 -2.54 2.84
CA GLU A 435 3.23 -2.11 3.97
C GLU A 435 3.73 -0.67 3.77
N TRP A 436 4.18 -0.32 2.54
CA TRP A 436 4.56 1.04 2.17
C TRP A 436 3.36 1.99 2.16
N LEU A 437 2.21 1.58 1.61
CA LEU A 437 0.99 2.39 1.53
C LEU A 437 0.50 2.82 2.93
N GLU A 438 0.67 1.97 3.93
CA GLU A 438 0.33 2.23 5.33
C GLU A 438 1.48 2.90 6.10
N GLY A 439 2.66 2.94 5.51
CA GLY A 439 3.89 3.45 6.10
C GLY A 439 4.01 4.98 6.09
N PRO A 440 5.06 5.52 6.74
CA PRO A 440 5.25 6.97 6.88
C PRO A 440 5.69 7.66 5.58
N TYR A 441 6.33 6.93 4.64
CA TYR A 441 6.92 7.52 3.46
C TYR A 441 5.89 7.86 2.38
N MET A 442 4.84 7.03 2.22
CA MET A 442 3.72 7.34 1.33
C MET A 442 3.12 8.71 1.67
N ARG A 443 2.93 9.01 2.96
CA ARG A 443 2.41 10.29 3.45
C ARG A 443 3.31 11.48 3.13
N ARG A 444 4.57 11.24 2.84
CA ARG A 444 5.57 12.25 2.45
C ARG A 444 5.78 12.30 0.93
N GLY A 445 5.00 11.58 0.16
CA GLY A 445 5.14 11.46 -1.29
C GLY A 445 6.39 10.71 -1.75
N VAL A 446 7.08 10.01 -0.85
CA VAL A 446 8.27 9.22 -1.17
C VAL A 446 7.82 7.89 -1.77
N GLN A 447 8.12 7.68 -3.04
CA GLN A 447 7.77 6.50 -3.82
C GLN A 447 8.88 5.45 -3.75
N CYS A 448 8.59 4.22 -4.21
CA CYS A 448 9.57 3.12 -4.23
C CYS A 448 10.86 3.51 -4.96
N GLN A 449 10.71 4.19 -6.10
CA GLN A 449 11.80 4.59 -6.97
C GLN A 449 12.80 5.54 -6.29
N HIS A 450 12.36 6.38 -5.34
CA HIS A 450 13.25 7.33 -4.65
C HIS A 450 14.35 6.63 -3.84
N CYS A 451 14.08 5.45 -3.29
CA CYS A 451 15.04 4.67 -2.53
C CYS A 451 15.72 3.56 -3.34
N HIS A 452 14.95 2.85 -4.20
CA HIS A 452 15.42 1.68 -4.92
C HIS A 452 16.00 2.00 -6.31
N MET A 453 15.69 3.17 -6.86
CA MET A 453 16.18 3.67 -8.14
C MET A 453 16.63 5.15 -8.02
N PRO A 454 17.53 5.49 -7.07
CA PRO A 454 17.91 6.88 -6.85
C PRO A 454 18.42 7.50 -8.16
N ASN A 455 18.00 8.73 -8.44
CA ASN A 455 18.34 9.42 -9.70
C ASN A 455 17.96 8.64 -10.97
N ARG A 456 16.90 7.83 -10.93
CA ARG A 456 16.45 6.93 -12.02
C ARG A 456 17.50 5.87 -12.41
N GLU A 457 18.39 5.49 -11.49
CA GLU A 457 19.32 4.39 -11.69
C GLU A 457 18.60 3.04 -11.66
N HIS A 458 19.02 2.12 -12.53
CA HIS A 458 18.39 0.81 -12.69
C HIS A 458 19.06 -0.29 -11.85
N THR A 459 19.63 0.09 -10.71
CA THR A 459 20.34 -0.82 -9.78
C THR A 459 19.38 -1.62 -8.90
N PHE A 460 18.17 -1.10 -8.64
CA PHE A 460 17.14 -1.73 -7.82
C PHE A 460 17.69 -2.25 -6.48
N LEU A 461 18.41 -1.39 -5.77
CA LEU A 461 19.08 -1.73 -4.52
C LEU A 461 18.09 -2.19 -3.44
N GLY A 462 18.46 -3.17 -2.65
CA GLY A 462 17.62 -3.74 -1.60
C GLY A 462 18.45 -4.56 -0.61
N VAL A 463 17.87 -5.63 -0.06
CA VAL A 463 18.51 -6.46 0.98
C VAL A 463 19.83 -7.12 0.56
N HIS A 464 20.09 -7.28 -0.74
CA HIS A 464 21.36 -7.80 -1.25
C HIS A 464 22.48 -6.73 -1.32
N ASP A 465 22.14 -5.47 -1.08
CA ASP A 465 23.10 -4.38 -0.97
C ASP A 465 23.27 -4.00 0.51
N PRO A 466 24.47 -4.24 1.11
CA PRO A 466 24.72 -3.97 2.51
C PRO A 466 24.50 -2.50 2.89
N GLY A 467 24.81 -1.57 2.00
CA GLY A 467 24.65 -0.14 2.23
C GLY A 467 23.18 0.26 2.34
N THR A 468 22.36 -0.22 1.42
CA THR A 468 20.91 0.03 1.43
C THR A 468 20.24 -0.59 2.65
N PHE A 469 20.57 -1.85 2.97
CA PHE A 469 19.99 -2.51 4.15
C PHE A 469 20.38 -1.78 5.45
N ARG A 470 21.65 -1.35 5.55
CA ARG A 470 22.15 -0.63 6.73
C ARG A 470 21.44 0.69 7.00
N GLN A 471 20.95 1.37 5.96
CA GLN A 471 20.16 2.59 6.07
C GLN A 471 18.75 2.33 6.62
N GLY A 472 18.26 1.09 6.56
CA GLY A 472 16.91 0.73 6.99
C GLY A 472 16.73 0.75 8.51
N TYR A 473 17.80 0.68 9.32
CA TYR A 473 17.66 0.52 10.76
C TYR A 473 18.69 1.31 11.58
N THR A 474 18.37 1.47 12.87
CA THR A 474 19.34 1.82 13.92
C THR A 474 19.45 0.66 14.88
N LEU A 475 20.67 0.45 15.41
CA LEU A 475 20.97 -0.57 16.42
C LEU A 475 21.43 0.12 17.69
N THR A 476 20.80 -0.19 18.84
CA THR A 476 21.26 0.19 20.18
C THR A 476 21.53 -1.06 21.00
N ALA A 477 22.50 -1.00 21.91
CA ALA A 477 22.73 -2.08 22.85
C ALA A 477 23.40 -1.56 24.12
N GLU A 478 23.00 -2.11 25.27
CA GLU A 478 23.53 -1.82 26.57
C GLU A 478 23.81 -3.13 27.33
N ALA A 479 24.90 -3.18 28.11
CA ALA A 479 25.29 -4.33 28.89
C ALA A 479 25.67 -3.89 30.30
N HIS A 480 25.13 -4.59 31.29
CA HIS A 480 25.37 -4.31 32.72
C HIS A 480 25.74 -5.57 33.49
N ARG A 481 26.65 -5.42 34.43
CA ARG A 481 27.02 -6.47 35.39
C ARG A 481 26.44 -6.16 36.76
N ARG A 482 25.62 -7.07 37.25
CA ARG A 482 25.06 -7.00 38.61
C ARG A 482 24.90 -8.38 39.20
N ASP A 483 25.28 -8.56 40.50
CA ASP A 483 25.09 -9.80 41.26
C ASP A 483 25.65 -11.05 40.54
N GLY A 484 26.84 -10.94 39.93
CA GLY A 484 27.48 -12.04 39.21
C GLY A 484 26.79 -12.42 37.88
N LYS A 485 25.86 -11.60 37.38
CA LYS A 485 25.18 -11.76 36.10
C LYS A 485 25.58 -10.64 35.16
N VAL A 486 25.64 -10.93 33.86
CA VAL A 486 25.71 -9.94 32.79
C VAL A 486 24.37 -9.93 32.05
N SER A 487 23.70 -8.81 32.09
CA SER A 487 22.44 -8.57 31.39
C SER A 487 22.69 -7.65 30.21
N VAL A 488 22.12 -7.99 29.06
CA VAL A 488 22.25 -7.25 27.79
C VAL A 488 20.87 -7.01 27.22
N VAL A 489 20.65 -5.78 26.76
CA VAL A 489 19.48 -5.42 25.94
C VAL A 489 19.99 -4.81 24.64
N ALA A 490 19.57 -5.37 23.51
CA ALA A 490 19.84 -4.82 22.18
C ALA A 490 18.53 -4.57 21.45
N GLU A 491 18.43 -3.45 20.77
CA GLU A 491 17.26 -3.04 20.02
C GLU A 491 17.64 -2.68 18.58
N MET A 492 16.92 -3.26 17.62
CA MET A 492 17.00 -2.89 16.21
C MET A 492 15.68 -2.21 15.81
N ILE A 493 15.77 -0.95 15.39
CA ILE A 493 14.60 -0.10 15.11
C ILE A 493 14.56 0.17 13.61
N ASN A 494 13.43 -0.11 12.96
CA ASN A 494 13.21 0.26 11.54
C ASN A 494 12.96 1.77 11.42
N VAL A 495 13.98 2.50 11.00
CA VAL A 495 13.92 3.98 10.85
C VAL A 495 13.97 4.44 9.40
N GLY A 496 14.44 3.60 8.48
CA GLY A 496 14.70 3.99 7.09
C GLY A 496 13.91 3.21 6.05
N ALA A 497 13.38 2.01 6.37
CA ALA A 497 12.54 1.30 5.43
C ALA A 497 11.08 1.76 5.54
N GLY A 498 10.48 2.10 4.40
CA GLY A 498 9.07 2.52 4.31
C GLY A 498 8.07 1.36 4.43
N HIS A 499 8.54 0.15 4.54
CA HIS A 499 7.83 -1.12 4.66
C HIS A 499 8.47 -1.95 5.79
N PHE A 500 7.98 -3.14 6.06
CA PHE A 500 8.58 -4.01 7.06
C PHE A 500 10.05 -4.33 6.71
N LEU A 501 10.86 -4.54 7.71
CA LEU A 501 12.28 -4.86 7.56
C LEU A 501 12.57 -6.26 8.14
N PRO A 502 12.92 -7.23 7.28
CA PRO A 502 12.75 -7.23 5.81
C PRO A 502 11.28 -7.36 5.40
N THR A 503 10.90 -6.99 4.15
CA THR A 503 9.48 -6.96 3.75
C THR A 503 8.96 -8.29 3.21
N THR A 504 9.81 -9.10 2.57
CA THR A 504 9.43 -10.41 1.99
C THR A 504 9.84 -11.56 2.91
N PRO A 505 9.31 -12.78 2.72
CA PRO A 505 9.75 -13.94 3.50
C PRO A 505 11.10 -14.51 3.05
N THR A 506 11.66 -14.04 1.94
CA THR A 506 12.91 -14.56 1.39
C THR A 506 14.12 -14.30 2.30
N PRO A 507 14.37 -13.04 2.75
CA PRO A 507 15.52 -12.74 3.58
C PRO A 507 15.25 -12.93 5.08
N ALA A 508 16.34 -13.12 5.82
CA ALA A 508 16.35 -12.96 7.26
C ALA A 508 17.58 -12.14 7.71
N ALA A 509 17.39 -11.39 8.79
CA ALA A 509 18.49 -10.81 9.55
C ALA A 509 18.58 -11.51 10.91
N TRP A 510 19.80 -11.64 11.43
CA TRP A 510 20.08 -12.26 12.72
C TRP A 510 20.75 -11.25 13.63
N LEU A 511 20.06 -10.85 14.69
CA LEU A 511 20.66 -10.10 15.78
C LEU A 511 21.33 -11.10 16.73
N ARG A 512 22.66 -11.06 16.81
CA ARG A 512 23.45 -11.99 17.60
C ARG A 512 24.15 -11.25 18.73
N LEU A 513 24.13 -11.83 19.94
CA LEU A 513 24.83 -11.35 21.14
C LEU A 513 25.80 -12.43 21.60
N GLU A 514 27.05 -12.06 21.80
CA GLU A 514 28.11 -12.96 22.23
C GLU A 514 28.93 -12.27 23.33
N LEU A 515 29.07 -12.89 24.53
CA LEU A 515 29.99 -12.37 25.50
C LEU A 515 31.43 -12.57 25.00
N VAL A 516 32.26 -11.55 25.19
CA VAL A 516 33.68 -11.59 24.81
C VAL A 516 34.57 -11.27 26.00
N ASP A 517 35.76 -11.88 26.02
CA ASP A 517 36.82 -11.62 27.00
C ASP A 517 37.62 -10.36 26.64
N GLY A 518 38.63 -10.02 27.47
CA GLY A 518 39.49 -8.86 27.28
C GLY A 518 40.36 -8.89 26.01
N ARG A 519 40.40 -10.01 25.28
CA ARG A 519 41.06 -10.17 23.97
C ARG A 519 40.08 -10.13 22.83
N GLY A 520 38.77 -9.97 23.12
CA GLY A 520 37.71 -10.01 22.13
C GLY A 520 37.30 -11.41 21.66
N ALA A 521 37.79 -12.49 22.32
CA ALA A 521 37.41 -13.85 22.00
C ALA A 521 36.03 -14.17 22.59
N VAL A 522 35.20 -14.90 21.83
CA VAL A 522 33.86 -15.31 22.27
C VAL A 522 33.95 -16.33 23.38
N ILE A 523 33.20 -16.10 24.45
CA ILE A 523 33.10 -17.04 25.58
C ILE A 523 32.16 -18.16 25.19
N GLU A 524 32.64 -19.39 25.20
CA GLU A 524 31.90 -20.59 24.82
C GLU A 524 30.56 -20.73 25.59
N GLY A 525 29.48 -20.98 24.88
CA GLY A 525 28.13 -21.13 25.43
C GLY A 525 27.49 -19.82 25.92
N ALA A 526 28.10 -18.66 25.65
CA ALA A 526 27.54 -17.35 25.96
C ALA A 526 27.12 -16.58 24.71
N THR A 527 26.44 -17.28 23.80
CA THR A 527 25.87 -16.74 22.56
C THR A 527 24.35 -16.82 22.61
N ALA A 528 23.70 -15.82 22.05
CA ALA A 528 22.27 -15.83 21.80
C ALA A 528 21.97 -15.15 20.46
N SER A 529 20.87 -15.54 19.79
CA SER A 529 20.46 -14.95 18.50
C SER A 529 18.96 -14.80 18.43
N LEU A 530 18.53 -13.75 17.74
CA LEU A 530 17.14 -13.48 17.37
C LEU A 530 17.07 -13.39 15.85
N ARG A 531 16.24 -14.24 15.23
CA ARG A 531 15.94 -14.14 13.80
C ARG A 531 14.90 -13.03 13.57
N ILE A 532 15.17 -12.15 12.66
CA ILE A 532 14.28 -11.09 12.21
C ILE A 532 13.91 -11.41 10.76
N GLY A 533 12.66 -11.79 10.53
CA GLY A 533 12.17 -12.24 9.23
C GLY A 533 10.85 -12.97 9.36
N ARG A 534 10.25 -13.31 8.23
CA ARG A 534 9.03 -14.09 8.16
C ARG A 534 9.37 -15.55 7.89
N ASP A 535 9.14 -16.44 8.84
CA ASP A 535 9.42 -17.87 8.72
C ASP A 535 8.20 -18.59 8.17
N ILE A 536 8.30 -19.02 6.91
CA ILE A 536 7.26 -19.74 6.19
C ILE A 536 7.76 -21.09 5.70
N TYR A 537 6.84 -22.02 5.46
CA TYR A 537 7.11 -23.28 4.78
C TYR A 537 5.92 -23.74 3.94
N PHE A 538 6.16 -24.68 3.04
CA PHE A 538 5.16 -25.28 2.17
C PHE A 538 5.19 -26.80 2.31
N ASP A 539 4.02 -27.39 2.61
CA ASP A 539 3.81 -28.83 2.74
C ASP A 539 2.56 -29.35 1.98
N GLY A 540 2.21 -28.66 0.90
CA GLY A 540 0.96 -28.80 0.17
C GLY A 540 0.10 -27.53 0.27
N SER A 541 0.32 -26.76 1.31
CA SER A 541 -0.20 -25.39 1.50
C SER A 541 0.87 -24.52 2.18
N TRP A 542 0.68 -23.21 2.11
CA TRP A 542 1.60 -22.27 2.78
C TRP A 542 1.25 -22.11 4.24
N HIS A 543 2.26 -22.16 5.10
CA HIS A 543 2.17 -21.96 6.54
C HIS A 543 3.20 -20.93 7.01
N GLU A 544 2.87 -20.23 8.11
CA GLU A 544 3.76 -19.30 8.81
C GLU A 544 4.06 -19.85 10.21
N ARG A 545 5.36 -20.01 10.56
CA ARG A 545 5.79 -20.37 11.92
C ARG A 545 5.93 -19.14 12.78
N ALA A 546 6.47 -18.05 12.23
CA ALA A 546 6.72 -16.80 12.95
C ALA A 546 6.83 -15.63 11.98
N ASP A 547 6.47 -14.43 12.44
CA ASP A 547 6.72 -13.17 11.76
C ASP A 547 7.33 -12.17 12.77
N THR A 548 8.64 -12.01 12.70
CA THR A 548 9.44 -11.14 13.57
C THR A 548 9.99 -9.95 12.80
N ARG A 549 9.48 -9.68 11.59
CA ARG A 549 9.84 -8.50 10.79
C ARG A 549 9.47 -7.22 11.54
N ILE A 550 10.23 -6.17 11.31
CA ILE A 550 10.09 -4.90 12.04
C ILE A 550 9.30 -3.91 11.19
N PRO A 551 8.06 -3.55 11.57
CA PRO A 551 7.30 -2.49 10.92
C PRO A 551 8.02 -1.13 10.98
N PRO A 552 7.71 -0.18 10.07
CA PRO A 552 8.27 1.17 10.12
C PRO A 552 8.03 1.86 11.47
N GLY A 553 9.09 2.36 12.09
CA GLY A 553 9.06 3.03 13.40
C GLY A 553 9.03 2.08 14.61
N GLU A 554 8.87 0.77 14.39
CA GLU A 554 8.87 -0.25 15.44
C GLU A 554 10.26 -0.86 15.65
N ARG A 555 10.36 -1.70 16.70
CA ARG A 555 11.64 -2.30 17.11
C ARG A 555 11.53 -3.79 17.37
N ALA A 556 12.63 -4.51 17.09
CA ALA A 556 12.89 -5.84 17.65
C ALA A 556 13.81 -5.69 18.85
N VAL A 557 13.46 -6.31 19.97
CA VAL A 557 14.21 -6.26 21.23
C VAL A 557 14.73 -7.63 21.58
N MET A 558 16.02 -7.72 21.86
CA MET A 558 16.65 -8.93 22.37
C MET A 558 17.26 -8.66 23.75
N ALA A 559 16.66 -9.23 24.78
CA ALA A 559 17.16 -9.18 26.13
C ALA A 559 17.73 -10.56 26.54
N ARG A 560 18.95 -10.60 27.09
CA ARG A 560 19.59 -11.82 27.58
C ARG A 560 20.36 -11.56 28.86
N ALA A 561 20.41 -12.58 29.68
CA ALA A 561 21.26 -12.58 30.89
C ALA A 561 22.05 -13.89 30.96
N TRP A 562 23.32 -13.77 31.30
CA TRP A 562 24.21 -14.89 31.54
C TRP A 562 24.72 -14.84 32.98
N SER A 563 24.94 -16.01 33.59
CA SER A 563 25.44 -16.15 34.98
C SER A 563 26.44 -17.30 35.08
N GLY A 564 27.11 -17.39 36.21
CA GLY A 564 28.07 -18.44 36.50
C GLY A 564 29.52 -18.10 36.12
N GLY A 565 30.46 -19.05 36.29
CA GLY A 565 31.91 -18.80 36.12
C GLY A 565 32.33 -18.25 34.74
N ARG A 566 31.57 -18.54 33.71
CA ARG A 566 31.81 -18.05 32.33
C ARG A 566 31.69 -16.52 32.20
N VAL A 567 30.93 -15.89 33.07
CA VAL A 567 30.66 -14.44 33.01
C VAL A 567 31.80 -13.64 33.64
N ALA A 568 32.61 -14.26 34.48
CA ALA A 568 33.68 -13.57 35.21
C ALA A 568 34.75 -12.97 34.29
N SER A 569 35.06 -13.63 33.18
CA SER A 569 36.07 -13.19 32.19
C SER A 569 35.50 -12.24 31.14
N ALA A 570 34.16 -12.03 31.10
CA ALA A 570 33.53 -11.18 30.11
C ALA A 570 33.87 -9.70 30.36
N THR A 571 34.37 -9.01 29.36
CA THR A 571 34.62 -7.55 29.40
C THR A 571 33.69 -6.78 28.48
N GLY A 572 33.08 -7.47 27.50
CA GLY A 572 32.18 -6.85 26.56
C GLY A 572 31.19 -7.84 25.95
N VAL A 573 30.30 -7.29 25.17
CA VAL A 573 29.33 -8.03 24.34
C VAL A 573 29.53 -7.65 22.88
N ARG A 574 29.86 -8.64 22.03
CA ARG A 574 29.82 -8.48 20.60
C ARG A 574 28.38 -8.53 20.16
N VAL A 575 27.91 -7.44 19.51
CA VAL A 575 26.60 -7.31 18.91
C VAL A 575 26.76 -7.33 17.41
N THR A 576 26.11 -8.28 16.72
CA THR A 576 26.25 -8.48 15.28
C THR A 576 24.87 -8.51 14.65
N VAL A 577 24.70 -7.77 13.54
CA VAL A 577 23.58 -7.93 12.60
C VAL A 577 24.12 -8.64 11.37
N GLU A 578 23.78 -9.91 11.24
CA GLU A 578 24.12 -10.75 10.09
C GLU A 578 22.91 -10.89 9.20
N VAL A 579 23.07 -10.76 7.87
CA VAL A 579 21.97 -10.78 6.90
C VAL A 579 22.15 -11.92 5.91
N HIS A 580 21.09 -12.70 5.75
CA HIS A 580 20.97 -13.78 4.78
C HIS A 580 19.89 -13.40 3.76
N PRO A 581 20.25 -12.76 2.66
CA PRO A 581 19.28 -12.26 1.67
C PRO A 581 18.41 -13.34 1.03
N ASP A 582 18.90 -14.57 0.95
CA ASP A 582 18.22 -15.71 0.33
C ASP A 582 17.90 -16.84 1.33
N ASP A 583 17.69 -16.53 2.63
CA ASP A 583 17.51 -17.48 3.74
C ASP A 583 16.46 -18.57 3.44
N TYR A 584 15.28 -18.19 2.97
CA TYR A 584 14.24 -19.14 2.57
C TYR A 584 14.68 -20.06 1.44
N TYR A 585 15.30 -19.50 0.41
CA TYR A 585 15.72 -20.27 -0.76
C TYR A 585 16.89 -21.19 -0.45
N GLU A 586 17.79 -20.81 0.45
CA GLU A 586 18.85 -21.71 0.90
C GLU A 586 18.25 -22.98 1.51
N GLY A 587 17.29 -22.84 2.44
CA GLY A 587 16.57 -23.96 3.04
C GLY A 587 15.80 -24.80 2.02
N LEU A 588 15.12 -24.14 1.08
CA LEU A 588 14.39 -24.81 -0.01
C LEU A 588 15.34 -25.65 -0.88
N TYR A 589 16.44 -25.08 -1.35
CA TYR A 589 17.37 -25.80 -2.23
C TYR A 589 18.06 -26.94 -1.53
N GLN A 590 18.44 -26.80 -0.26
CA GLN A 590 18.95 -27.91 0.57
C GLN A 590 17.96 -29.04 0.67
N THR A 591 16.69 -28.73 0.92
CA THR A 591 15.62 -29.73 1.03
C THR A 591 15.36 -30.44 -0.30
N ARG A 592 15.29 -29.70 -1.41
CA ARG A 592 15.12 -30.28 -2.76
C ARG A 592 16.28 -31.22 -3.12
N MET A 593 17.51 -30.86 -2.79
CA MET A 593 18.70 -31.66 -3.08
C MET A 593 18.77 -33.00 -2.32
N ARG A 594 18.04 -33.15 -1.20
CA ARG A 594 17.93 -34.43 -0.48
C ARG A 594 17.04 -35.44 -1.20
N GLY A 595 16.16 -34.94 -2.09
CA GLY A 595 15.23 -35.78 -2.87
C GLY A 595 15.87 -36.38 -4.12
N LYS A 596 15.07 -37.22 -4.81
CA LYS A 596 15.43 -37.72 -6.15
C LYS A 596 15.20 -36.60 -7.17
N LEU A 597 16.25 -36.23 -7.90
CA LEU A 597 16.24 -35.20 -8.92
C LEU A 597 16.91 -35.69 -10.19
N ALA A 598 16.43 -35.22 -11.34
CA ALA A 598 17.18 -35.32 -12.60
C ALA A 598 18.54 -34.61 -12.48
N ALA A 599 19.53 -35.06 -13.22
CA ALA A 599 20.90 -34.53 -13.13
C ALA A 599 20.95 -33.03 -13.40
N GLU A 600 20.18 -32.54 -14.38
CA GLU A 600 20.07 -31.13 -14.75
C GLU A 600 19.50 -30.29 -13.59
N ALA A 601 18.35 -30.73 -13.02
CA ALA A 601 17.73 -30.06 -11.87
C ALA A 601 18.68 -29.99 -10.67
N ARG A 602 19.41 -31.08 -10.41
CA ARG A 602 20.42 -31.13 -9.33
C ARG A 602 21.55 -30.13 -9.55
N ALA A 603 22.04 -30.00 -10.79
CA ALA A 603 23.08 -29.04 -11.14
C ALA A 603 22.59 -27.59 -10.95
N LEU A 604 21.37 -27.29 -11.36
CA LEU A 604 20.74 -25.98 -11.18
C LEU A 604 20.57 -25.64 -9.69
N TYR A 605 20.03 -26.55 -8.86
CA TYR A 605 19.89 -26.32 -7.42
C TYR A 605 21.24 -26.20 -6.71
N LYS A 606 22.25 -26.96 -7.13
CA LYS A 606 23.63 -26.82 -6.59
C LYS A 606 24.18 -25.43 -6.83
N THR A 607 24.03 -24.92 -8.06
CA THR A 607 24.46 -23.57 -8.44
C THR A 607 23.68 -22.52 -7.65
N ALA A 608 22.36 -22.66 -7.53
CA ALA A 608 21.49 -21.74 -6.79
C ALA A 608 21.83 -21.70 -5.30
N LEU A 609 22.08 -22.86 -4.67
CA LEU A 609 22.48 -22.95 -3.27
C LEU A 609 23.83 -22.30 -3.01
N ALA A 610 24.82 -22.55 -3.86
CA ALA A 610 26.13 -21.91 -3.73
C ALA A 610 26.02 -20.40 -3.80
N ARG A 611 25.19 -19.90 -4.73
CA ARG A 611 24.91 -18.47 -4.87
C ARG A 611 24.21 -17.90 -3.64
N ALA A 612 23.13 -18.52 -3.16
CA ALA A 612 22.39 -18.06 -1.98
C ALA A 612 23.33 -17.90 -0.77
N ARG A 613 24.22 -18.86 -0.55
CA ARG A 613 25.22 -18.78 0.55
C ARG A 613 26.24 -17.67 0.37
N SER A 614 26.61 -17.36 -0.87
CA SER A 614 27.58 -16.29 -1.15
C SER A 614 27.04 -14.88 -0.94
N THR A 615 25.73 -14.74 -0.71
CA THR A 615 25.09 -13.44 -0.46
C THR A 615 25.07 -13.03 1.00
N HIS A 616 25.45 -13.92 1.93
CA HIS A 616 25.51 -13.61 3.37
C HIS A 616 26.51 -12.50 3.66
N TYR A 617 26.16 -11.58 4.55
CA TYR A 617 27.05 -10.52 4.99
C TYR A 617 26.76 -10.05 6.41
N ILE A 618 27.75 -9.41 7.02
CA ILE A 618 27.59 -8.69 8.28
C ILE A 618 27.26 -7.24 7.95
N SER A 619 26.05 -6.79 8.33
CA SER A 619 25.61 -5.41 8.15
C SER A 619 26.20 -4.47 9.18
N GLU A 620 26.30 -4.92 10.44
CA GLU A 620 26.91 -4.18 11.55
C GLU A 620 27.49 -5.13 12.58
N GLN A 621 28.67 -4.79 13.09
CA GLN A 621 29.27 -5.49 14.23
C GLN A 621 29.99 -4.49 15.12
N ARG A 622 29.78 -4.59 16.45
CA ARG A 622 30.49 -3.78 17.43
C ARG A 622 30.58 -4.51 18.76
N ILE A 623 31.53 -4.11 19.61
CA ILE A 623 31.63 -4.56 21.00
C ILE A 623 31.09 -3.45 21.91
N VAL A 624 30.17 -3.82 22.80
CA VAL A 624 29.60 -2.97 23.84
C VAL A 624 30.24 -3.34 25.15
N GLU A 625 30.82 -2.39 25.86
CA GLU A 625 31.41 -2.59 27.16
C GLU A 625 30.36 -2.95 28.20
N ILE A 626 30.73 -3.85 29.15
CA ILE A 626 29.87 -4.23 30.27
C ILE A 626 30.10 -3.21 31.39
N ARG A 627 29.05 -2.43 31.71
CA ARG A 627 29.05 -1.47 32.82
C ARG A 627 28.67 -2.06 34.14
#